data_c9e448b7bb30ffd6f76f2c55d5df4517
#
_entry.id   c9e448b7bb30ffd6f76f2c55d5df4517
#
_cell.length_a   1.000
_cell.length_b   1.000
_cell.length_c   1.000
_cell.angle_alpha   90.00
_cell.angle_beta   90.00
_cell.angle_gamma   90.00
#
_symmetry.space_group_name_H-M   'P 1'
#
loop_
_entity.id
_entity.type
_entity.pdbx_description
1 polymer ?
#
loop_
_entity_poly.entity_id
_entity_poly.type
_entity_poly.pdbx_seq_one_letter_code
_entity_poly.pdbx_strand_id
1 'polypeptide(L)'
;MPLVLLLFLSLGAGAPDRPAPKEVLAFYYGWYGNPQISGKWFHWKDVDEAHRKIGESTHFPVLGAYDSHDPAVIARHVREARQAGITGFIMTWWGQRDFHDLGMGAMLTAAGQAGLKITAYYETCKPRGAPTVEGTVQDVLYLLEQYGGNAAWLKVKGKPVVFVYGRAIGELKLDSWRQVIGQVNQRYPGGAVFIGDQISAAAADIFDGIHTYNPTGRTAGKPVAEIRAWAKETYPQWVRTAGTKIACVTVIPGYDDTTLGRPAPRPTTDRHSGETYRALWEEAIAARPDWVLITSWNEWHEGSEIEPSVEIGPREANATGEFARRFLGR
;
A
#
# COMPACT_ATOMS: atom_id res chain seq x y z
N MET A 1 -19.76 1.58 65.19
CA MET A 1 -18.82 1.00 64.17
C MET A 1 -19.06 1.74 62.86
N PRO A 2 -18.11 2.56 62.36
CA PRO A 2 -18.25 3.23 61.08
C PRO A 2 -17.86 2.28 59.94
N LEU A 3 -18.73 2.22 58.96
CA LEU A 3 -18.56 1.45 57.70
C LEU A 3 -17.55 2.21 56.80
N VAL A 4 -16.38 1.63 56.57
CA VAL A 4 -15.37 2.21 55.63
C VAL A 4 -15.72 1.72 54.24
N LEU A 5 -16.17 2.64 53.39
CA LEU A 5 -16.47 2.42 51.97
C LEU A 5 -15.15 2.51 51.18
N LEU A 6 -14.58 1.37 50.79
CA LEU A 6 -13.41 1.31 49.90
C LEU A 6 -13.87 1.59 48.46
N LEU A 7 -13.57 2.80 47.97
CA LEU A 7 -13.64 3.14 46.56
C LEU A 7 -12.47 2.44 45.81
N PHE A 8 -12.79 1.43 45.02
CA PHE A 8 -11.86 0.91 44.02
C PHE A 8 -11.83 1.88 42.82
N LEU A 9 -10.81 2.72 42.76
CA LEU A 9 -10.45 3.44 41.52
C LEU A 9 -9.91 2.40 40.52
N SER A 10 -10.72 2.03 39.53
CA SER A 10 -10.22 1.31 38.36
C SER A 10 -9.34 2.30 37.55
N LEU A 11 -8.04 2.15 37.69
CA LEU A 11 -7.08 2.70 36.75
C LEU A 11 -7.37 2.05 35.40
N GLY A 12 -8.11 2.75 34.55
CA GLY A 12 -8.24 2.38 33.15
C GLY A 12 -6.85 2.34 32.53
N ALA A 13 -6.39 1.17 32.13
CA ALA A 13 -5.19 1.02 31.35
C ALA A 13 -5.35 1.90 30.11
N GLY A 14 -4.66 3.04 30.05
CA GLY A 14 -4.61 3.90 28.87
C GLY A 14 -4.23 3.04 27.67
N ALA A 15 -4.89 3.25 26.55
CA ALA A 15 -4.50 2.58 25.31
C ALA A 15 -3.00 2.81 25.10
N PRO A 16 -2.23 1.79 24.73
CA PRO A 16 -0.80 1.93 24.54
C PRO A 16 -0.53 3.06 23.55
N ASP A 17 0.48 3.90 23.88
CA ASP A 17 0.87 5.04 23.06
C ASP A 17 1.23 4.54 21.66
N ARG A 18 0.40 4.85 20.65
CA ARG A 18 0.57 4.33 19.29
C ARG A 18 1.80 4.98 18.66
N PRO A 19 2.62 4.21 17.93
CA PRO A 19 3.82 4.74 17.29
C PRO A 19 3.50 5.79 16.21
N ALA A 20 2.30 5.72 15.59
CA ALA A 20 1.85 6.62 14.53
C ALA A 20 0.32 6.83 14.56
N PRO A 21 -0.20 7.94 13.98
CA PRO A 21 -1.62 8.10 13.71
C PRO A 21 -2.14 6.98 12.81
N LYS A 22 -3.45 6.67 12.92
CA LYS A 22 -4.09 5.70 12.01
C LYS A 22 -4.11 6.20 10.58
N GLU A 23 -3.77 5.32 9.63
CA GLU A 23 -3.84 5.60 8.20
C GLU A 23 -4.54 4.46 7.45
N VAL A 24 -5.20 4.82 6.36
CA VAL A 24 -5.71 3.91 5.33
C VAL A 24 -4.98 4.24 4.04
N LEU A 25 -4.07 3.38 3.63
CA LEU A 25 -3.19 3.62 2.50
C LEU A 25 -3.46 2.60 1.39
N ALA A 26 -3.43 3.02 0.13
CA ALA A 26 -3.57 2.12 -1.02
C ALA A 26 -2.31 2.11 -1.88
N PHE A 27 -1.86 0.94 -2.31
CA PHE A 27 -0.80 0.82 -3.30
C PHE A 27 -1.29 1.37 -4.64
N TYR A 28 -0.48 2.23 -5.25
CA TYR A 28 -0.80 2.94 -6.48
C TYR A 28 0.27 2.71 -7.54
N TYR A 29 -0.16 2.30 -8.72
CA TYR A 29 0.69 2.01 -9.87
C TYR A 29 0.62 3.15 -10.87
N GLY A 30 1.69 3.94 -10.94
CA GLY A 30 1.83 5.09 -11.83
C GLY A 30 2.54 4.77 -13.14
N TRP A 31 2.38 3.57 -13.70
CA TRP A 31 3.15 3.05 -14.84
C TRP A 31 2.37 2.95 -16.14
N TYR A 32 1.09 3.29 -16.13
CA TYR A 32 0.26 3.22 -17.32
C TYR A 32 0.47 4.45 -18.19
N GLY A 33 0.64 4.23 -19.50
CA GLY A 33 0.74 5.31 -20.48
C GLY A 33 -0.03 5.01 -21.74
N ASN A 34 -0.51 6.05 -22.41
CA ASN A 34 -1.21 5.94 -23.67
C ASN A 34 -0.57 6.83 -24.76
N PRO A 35 -0.87 6.58 -26.06
CA PRO A 35 -0.28 7.34 -27.17
C PRO A 35 -0.60 8.83 -27.15
N GLN A 36 -1.72 9.25 -26.55
CA GLN A 36 -2.18 10.64 -26.56
C GLN A 36 -1.33 11.53 -25.63
N ILE A 37 -0.89 11.00 -24.48
CA ILE A 37 -0.15 11.74 -23.46
C ILE A 37 1.34 11.35 -23.50
N SER A 38 1.65 10.06 -23.44
CA SER A 38 3.03 9.55 -23.36
C SER A 38 3.62 9.11 -24.70
N GLY A 39 2.89 9.32 -25.82
CA GLY A 39 3.35 9.02 -27.17
C GLY A 39 3.34 7.53 -27.54
N LYS A 40 3.14 6.65 -26.59
CA LYS A 40 3.03 5.19 -26.78
C LYS A 40 2.32 4.53 -25.61
N TRP A 41 1.97 3.25 -25.77
CA TRP A 41 1.48 2.42 -24.68
C TRP A 41 2.60 2.07 -23.68
N PHE A 42 2.33 2.24 -22.39
CA PHE A 42 3.12 1.70 -21.29
C PHE A 42 2.22 0.83 -20.43
N HIS A 43 2.65 -0.38 -20.12
CA HIS A 43 1.94 -1.40 -19.34
C HIS A 43 0.54 -1.80 -19.84
N TRP A 44 -0.11 -1.03 -20.68
CA TRP A 44 -1.31 -1.47 -21.39
C TRP A 44 -0.92 -2.30 -22.60
N LYS A 45 -1.50 -3.51 -22.75
CA LYS A 45 -1.29 -4.40 -23.89
C LYS A 45 -2.60 -4.70 -24.61
N ASP A 46 -2.55 -4.87 -25.92
CA ASP A 46 -3.67 -5.30 -26.74
C ASP A 46 -4.98 -4.56 -26.39
N VAL A 47 -4.90 -3.23 -26.35
CA VAL A 47 -6.03 -2.38 -25.97
C VAL A 47 -7.09 -2.37 -27.07
N ASP A 48 -8.29 -2.81 -26.75
CA ASP A 48 -9.49 -2.77 -27.57
C ASP A 48 -10.59 -1.98 -26.85
N GLU A 49 -10.56 -0.66 -27.06
CA GLU A 49 -11.54 0.26 -26.45
C GLU A 49 -12.97 -0.03 -26.91
N ALA A 50 -13.16 -0.50 -28.16
CA ALA A 50 -14.48 -0.78 -28.72
C ALA A 50 -15.17 -1.94 -28.00
N HIS A 51 -14.42 -2.95 -27.62
CA HIS A 51 -14.92 -4.11 -26.89
C HIS A 51 -14.60 -4.06 -25.39
N ARG A 52 -14.00 -2.94 -24.91
CA ARG A 52 -13.60 -2.76 -23.51
C ARG A 52 -12.73 -3.90 -23.00
N LYS A 53 -11.65 -4.18 -23.72
CA LYS A 53 -10.68 -5.23 -23.37
C LYS A 53 -9.27 -4.67 -23.36
N ILE A 54 -8.49 -5.14 -22.41
CA ILE A 54 -7.05 -4.90 -22.31
C ILE A 54 -6.40 -6.26 -22.07
N GLY A 55 -5.41 -6.61 -22.91
CA GLY A 55 -4.59 -7.79 -22.69
C GLY A 55 -3.87 -7.71 -21.34
N GLU A 56 -3.69 -8.85 -20.69
CA GLU A 56 -3.06 -8.94 -19.35
C GLU A 56 -3.86 -8.24 -18.22
N SER A 57 -5.13 -7.90 -18.42
CA SER A 57 -6.03 -7.38 -17.37
C SER A 57 -7.31 -8.21 -17.32
N THR A 58 -7.81 -8.47 -16.11
CA THR A 58 -9.09 -9.18 -15.90
C THR A 58 -10.30 -8.27 -16.00
N HIS A 59 -10.10 -6.97 -15.72
CA HIS A 59 -11.15 -5.96 -15.76
C HIS A 59 -10.73 -4.76 -16.62
N PHE A 60 -11.73 -3.97 -17.07
CA PHE A 60 -11.52 -2.77 -17.86
C PHE A 60 -11.79 -1.51 -17.02
N PRO A 61 -10.84 -0.55 -16.93
CA PRO A 61 -11.06 0.69 -16.18
C PRO A 61 -12.25 1.50 -16.70
N VAL A 62 -13.07 2.07 -15.83
CA VAL A 62 -14.13 3.02 -16.25
C VAL A 62 -13.52 4.22 -17.00
N LEU A 63 -12.25 4.54 -16.73
CA LEU A 63 -11.49 5.59 -17.42
C LEU A 63 -10.95 5.19 -18.81
N GLY A 64 -11.12 3.93 -19.22
CA GLY A 64 -10.39 3.39 -20.37
C GLY A 64 -8.92 3.13 -20.08
N ALA A 65 -8.13 2.86 -21.12
CA ALA A 65 -6.68 2.70 -21.01
C ALA A 65 -5.99 4.07 -20.85
N TYR A 66 -6.10 4.62 -19.65
CA TYR A 66 -5.64 5.95 -19.28
C TYR A 66 -4.10 6.07 -19.23
N ASP A 67 -3.65 7.33 -19.11
CA ASP A 67 -2.25 7.64 -18.85
C ASP A 67 -2.10 8.14 -17.41
N SER A 68 -1.16 7.55 -16.67
CA SER A 68 -0.87 7.92 -15.27
C SER A 68 -0.25 9.31 -15.13
N HIS A 69 0.22 9.91 -16.23
CA HIS A 69 0.73 11.28 -16.25
C HIS A 69 -0.32 12.31 -16.67
N ASP A 70 -1.53 11.88 -17.06
CA ASP A 70 -2.62 12.81 -17.36
C ASP A 70 -3.07 13.53 -16.08
N PRO A 71 -2.96 14.87 -16.01
CA PRO A 71 -3.40 15.62 -14.84
C PRO A 71 -4.88 15.41 -14.48
N ALA A 72 -5.74 15.13 -15.47
CA ALA A 72 -7.15 14.88 -15.25
C ALA A 72 -7.37 13.51 -14.56
N VAL A 73 -6.62 12.49 -14.97
CA VAL A 73 -6.62 11.17 -14.36
C VAL A 73 -6.10 11.26 -12.91
N ILE A 74 -4.95 11.91 -12.71
CA ILE A 74 -4.36 12.12 -11.37
C ILE A 74 -5.37 12.82 -10.44
N ALA A 75 -5.97 13.93 -10.89
CA ALA A 75 -6.94 14.67 -10.08
C ALA A 75 -8.19 13.83 -9.77
N ARG A 76 -8.62 12.98 -10.70
CA ARG A 76 -9.75 12.07 -10.49
C ARG A 76 -9.42 10.98 -9.48
N HIS A 77 -8.28 10.30 -9.62
CA HIS A 77 -7.84 9.25 -8.67
C HIS A 77 -7.70 9.81 -7.25
N VAL A 78 -7.07 10.96 -7.10
CA VAL A 78 -6.93 11.63 -5.79
C VAL A 78 -8.30 11.96 -5.18
N ARG A 79 -9.24 12.51 -5.97
CA ARG A 79 -10.58 12.81 -5.50
C ARG A 79 -11.36 11.56 -5.09
N GLU A 80 -11.36 10.53 -5.94
CA GLU A 80 -12.07 9.27 -5.69
C GLU A 80 -11.48 8.54 -4.47
N ALA A 81 -10.15 8.50 -4.32
CA ALA A 81 -9.50 7.94 -3.15
C ALA A 81 -9.91 8.67 -1.85
N ARG A 82 -9.95 10.01 -1.88
CA ARG A 82 -10.44 10.80 -0.74
C ARG A 82 -11.90 10.50 -0.40
N GLN A 83 -12.76 10.38 -1.41
CA GLN A 83 -14.17 9.99 -1.23
C GLN A 83 -14.31 8.59 -0.62
N ALA A 84 -13.43 7.66 -1.02
CA ALA A 84 -13.33 6.33 -0.43
C ALA A 84 -12.67 6.31 0.96
N GLY A 85 -12.35 7.48 1.56
CA GLY A 85 -11.76 7.54 2.91
C GLY A 85 -10.29 7.13 2.98
N ILE A 86 -9.62 6.92 1.85
CA ILE A 86 -8.19 6.67 1.76
C ILE A 86 -7.44 7.93 2.20
N THR A 87 -6.43 7.76 3.04
CA THR A 87 -5.63 8.87 3.59
C THR A 87 -4.36 9.11 2.80
N GLY A 88 -3.87 8.13 2.04
CA GLY A 88 -2.71 8.27 1.18
C GLY A 88 -2.51 7.15 0.18
N PHE A 89 -1.65 7.42 -0.83
CA PHE A 89 -1.16 6.42 -1.77
C PHE A 89 0.28 6.02 -1.46
N ILE A 90 0.57 4.74 -1.61
CA ILE A 90 1.91 4.16 -1.62
C ILE A 90 2.24 3.95 -3.10
N MET A 91 2.96 4.89 -3.71
CA MET A 91 3.28 4.84 -5.14
C MET A 91 4.47 3.93 -5.41
N THR A 92 4.33 3.01 -6.34
CA THR A 92 5.45 2.18 -6.80
C THR A 92 6.56 3.04 -7.40
N TRP A 93 7.81 2.73 -7.06
CA TRP A 93 8.99 3.44 -7.54
C TRP A 93 10.09 2.45 -7.94
N TRP A 94 10.54 2.54 -9.20
CA TRP A 94 11.43 1.58 -9.82
C TRP A 94 12.82 2.12 -10.13
N GLY A 95 13.03 3.41 -9.95
CA GLY A 95 14.33 4.04 -10.17
C GLY A 95 14.22 5.53 -10.48
N GLN A 96 15.35 6.20 -10.39
CA GLN A 96 15.46 7.63 -10.66
C GLN A 96 15.19 7.90 -12.14
N ARG A 97 14.31 8.86 -12.43
CA ARG A 97 13.93 9.33 -13.76
C ARG A 97 13.26 8.27 -14.65
N ASP A 98 12.78 7.18 -14.07
CA ASP A 98 11.91 6.28 -14.82
C ASP A 98 10.49 6.86 -14.96
N PHE A 99 9.61 6.13 -15.63
CA PHE A 99 8.25 6.59 -15.89
C PHE A 99 7.47 6.90 -14.60
N HIS A 100 7.64 6.12 -13.53
CA HIS A 100 6.96 6.34 -12.26
C HIS A 100 7.48 7.60 -11.56
N ASP A 101 8.79 7.78 -11.54
CA ASP A 101 9.46 8.90 -10.90
C ASP A 101 9.04 10.23 -11.54
N LEU A 102 8.91 10.27 -12.89
CA LEU A 102 8.47 11.44 -13.61
C LEU A 102 7.04 11.89 -13.24
N GLY A 103 6.17 10.96 -12.87
CA GLY A 103 4.79 11.23 -12.43
C GLY A 103 4.66 11.71 -10.99
N MET A 104 5.68 11.48 -10.14
CA MET A 104 5.62 11.71 -8.69
C MET A 104 5.31 13.17 -8.33
N GLY A 105 5.92 14.12 -8.99
CA GLY A 105 5.74 15.55 -8.71
C GLY A 105 4.31 16.04 -8.97
N ALA A 106 3.69 15.59 -10.07
CA ALA A 106 2.30 15.92 -10.39
C ALA A 106 1.33 15.31 -9.38
N MET A 107 1.56 14.04 -8.98
CA MET A 107 0.76 13.37 -7.96
C MET A 107 0.87 14.08 -6.59
N LEU A 108 2.06 14.46 -6.16
CA LEU A 108 2.27 15.20 -4.91
C LEU A 108 1.53 16.54 -4.91
N THR A 109 1.52 17.25 -6.05
CA THR A 109 0.80 18.51 -6.20
C THR A 109 -0.70 18.32 -6.05
N ALA A 110 -1.29 17.38 -6.80
CA ALA A 110 -2.72 17.08 -6.72
C ALA A 110 -3.14 16.56 -5.33
N ALA A 111 -2.34 15.68 -4.75
CA ALA A 111 -2.57 15.13 -3.41
C ALA A 111 -2.54 16.22 -2.34
N GLY A 112 -1.58 17.14 -2.40
CA GLY A 112 -1.48 18.27 -1.48
C GLY A 112 -2.73 19.17 -1.50
N GLN A 113 -3.26 19.45 -2.68
CA GLN A 113 -4.50 20.23 -2.84
C GLN A 113 -5.73 19.54 -2.24
N ALA A 114 -5.77 18.21 -2.26
CA ALA A 114 -6.89 17.42 -1.75
C ALA A 114 -6.70 16.93 -0.30
N GLY A 115 -5.56 17.17 0.32
CA GLY A 115 -5.23 16.65 1.65
C GLY A 115 -5.01 15.13 1.68
N LEU A 116 -4.59 14.52 0.55
CA LEU A 116 -4.13 13.14 0.47
C LEU A 116 -2.62 13.09 0.73
N LYS A 117 -2.12 11.99 1.29
CA LYS A 117 -0.69 11.76 1.49
C LYS A 117 -0.13 10.86 0.39
N ILE A 118 1.14 11.04 0.08
CA ILE A 118 1.89 10.21 -0.88
C ILE A 118 3.15 9.70 -0.20
N THR A 119 3.52 8.46 -0.50
CA THR A 119 4.83 7.90 -0.16
C THR A 119 5.28 6.98 -1.29
N ALA A 120 6.55 6.61 -1.31
CA ALA A 120 7.08 5.67 -2.29
C ALA A 120 7.07 4.22 -1.78
N TYR A 121 6.82 3.29 -2.69
CA TYR A 121 7.10 1.87 -2.56
C TYR A 121 8.38 1.54 -3.31
N TYR A 122 9.47 1.34 -2.62
CA TYR A 122 10.78 1.02 -3.20
C TYR A 122 10.79 -0.43 -3.70
N GLU A 123 10.66 -0.62 -5.01
CA GLU A 123 10.34 -1.89 -5.65
C GLU A 123 11.54 -2.83 -5.83
N THR A 124 12.73 -2.28 -6.10
CA THR A 124 13.90 -3.06 -6.46
C THR A 124 15.19 -2.31 -6.15
N CYS A 125 16.23 -3.05 -5.77
CA CYS A 125 17.61 -2.55 -5.61
C CYS A 125 18.43 -2.67 -6.91
N LYS A 126 17.80 -3.06 -8.03
CA LYS A 126 18.47 -3.36 -9.31
C LYS A 126 18.20 -2.36 -10.45
N PRO A 127 17.83 -1.11 -10.24
CA PRO A 127 17.51 -0.23 -11.36
C PRO A 127 18.72 0.04 -12.26
N ARG A 128 19.93 -0.20 -11.75
CA ARG A 128 21.21 0.07 -12.44
C ARG A 128 22.18 -1.13 -12.45
N GLY A 129 21.70 -2.36 -12.23
CA GLY A 129 22.51 -3.57 -12.23
C GLY A 129 22.46 -4.36 -10.93
N ALA A 130 23.63 -4.91 -10.49
CA ALA A 130 23.68 -5.70 -9.26
C ALA A 130 23.34 -4.83 -8.02
N PRO A 131 22.53 -5.33 -7.07
CA PRO A 131 22.15 -4.58 -5.88
C PRO A 131 23.36 -4.36 -4.97
N THR A 132 23.52 -3.11 -4.49
CA THR A 132 24.53 -2.74 -3.50
C THR A 132 23.93 -1.88 -2.41
N VAL A 133 24.50 -1.90 -1.22
CA VAL A 133 24.10 -1.03 -0.10
C VAL A 133 24.20 0.44 -0.52
N GLU A 134 25.35 0.85 -1.08
CA GLU A 134 25.56 2.26 -1.48
C GLU A 134 24.60 2.70 -2.57
N GLY A 135 24.36 1.89 -3.62
CA GLY A 135 23.40 2.21 -4.68
C GLY A 135 21.98 2.39 -4.12
N THR A 136 21.57 1.51 -3.20
CA THR A 136 20.27 1.61 -2.53
C THR A 136 20.17 2.85 -1.65
N VAL A 137 21.24 3.20 -0.92
CA VAL A 137 21.32 4.45 -0.13
C VAL A 137 21.15 5.67 -1.02
N GLN A 138 21.83 5.71 -2.17
CA GLN A 138 21.74 6.82 -3.13
C GLN A 138 20.33 6.95 -3.70
N ASP A 139 19.67 5.85 -4.04
CA ASP A 139 18.30 5.86 -4.53
C ASP A 139 17.31 6.38 -3.48
N VAL A 140 17.44 5.91 -2.23
CA VAL A 140 16.57 6.38 -1.14
C VAL A 140 16.84 7.84 -0.81
N LEU A 141 18.11 8.28 -0.77
CA LEU A 141 18.45 9.70 -0.58
C LEU A 141 17.87 10.57 -1.69
N TYR A 142 17.96 10.14 -2.95
CA TYR A 142 17.30 10.84 -4.06
C TYR A 142 15.80 11.02 -3.82
N LEU A 143 15.06 9.95 -3.46
CA LEU A 143 13.64 10.03 -3.14
C LEU A 143 13.36 11.06 -2.03
N LEU A 144 14.13 11.02 -0.95
CA LEU A 144 13.94 11.89 0.20
C LEU A 144 14.28 13.35 -0.10
N GLU A 145 15.36 13.60 -0.86
CA GLU A 145 15.81 14.95 -1.24
C GLU A 145 14.87 15.58 -2.27
N GLN A 146 14.38 14.80 -3.25
CA GLN A 146 13.46 15.32 -4.27
C GLN A 146 12.04 15.52 -3.73
N TYR A 147 11.54 14.60 -2.90
CA TYR A 147 10.11 14.53 -2.58
C TYR A 147 9.81 14.55 -1.08
N GLY A 148 10.67 14.02 -0.22
CA GLY A 148 10.41 13.83 1.21
C GLY A 148 10.13 15.13 1.98
N GLY A 149 10.63 16.27 1.50
CA GLY A 149 10.34 17.60 2.04
C GLY A 149 8.91 18.08 1.78
N ASN A 150 8.23 17.56 0.74
CA ASN A 150 6.89 18.00 0.34
C ASN A 150 5.86 17.83 1.47
N ALA A 151 4.95 18.79 1.61
CA ALA A 151 3.90 18.75 2.64
C ALA A 151 2.91 17.59 2.47
N ALA A 152 2.70 17.12 1.24
CA ALA A 152 1.88 15.95 0.92
C ALA A 152 2.62 14.62 1.13
N TRP A 153 3.94 14.61 1.33
CA TRP A 153 4.63 13.36 1.65
C TRP A 153 4.18 12.83 3.01
N LEU A 154 3.90 11.53 3.09
CA LEU A 154 3.52 10.87 4.35
C LEU A 154 4.67 10.98 5.35
N LYS A 155 4.37 11.47 6.56
CA LYS A 155 5.34 11.66 7.63
C LYS A 155 4.85 11.08 8.94
N VAL A 156 5.75 10.51 9.71
CA VAL A 156 5.54 10.09 11.09
C VAL A 156 6.48 10.90 11.97
N LYS A 157 5.94 11.65 12.92
CA LYS A 157 6.71 12.54 13.81
C LYS A 157 7.67 13.46 13.04
N GLY A 158 7.20 13.99 11.90
CA GLY A 158 7.96 14.88 11.02
C GLY A 158 8.93 14.18 10.06
N LYS A 159 9.19 12.89 10.19
CA LYS A 159 10.10 12.12 9.33
C LYS A 159 9.35 11.54 8.13
N PRO A 160 9.87 11.68 6.90
CA PRO A 160 9.27 11.09 5.71
C PRO A 160 9.27 9.55 5.80
N VAL A 161 8.20 8.94 5.30
CA VAL A 161 8.03 7.49 5.26
C VAL A 161 8.44 6.96 3.89
N VAL A 162 9.09 5.78 3.85
CA VAL A 162 9.37 5.00 2.64
C VAL A 162 8.97 3.54 2.91
N PHE A 163 8.17 2.97 2.03
CA PHE A 163 7.87 1.54 2.04
C PHE A 163 8.90 0.78 1.20
N VAL A 164 9.26 -0.42 1.64
CA VAL A 164 10.25 -1.28 0.99
C VAL A 164 9.62 -2.61 0.64
N TYR A 165 9.59 -2.94 -0.66
CA TYR A 165 8.98 -4.17 -1.17
C TYR A 165 9.81 -5.42 -0.81
N GLY A 166 9.14 -6.54 -0.60
CA GLY A 166 9.77 -7.81 -0.25
C GLY A 166 10.83 -8.29 -1.25
N ARG A 167 10.67 -7.97 -2.56
CA ARG A 167 11.69 -8.22 -3.57
C ARG A 167 12.95 -7.42 -3.29
N ALA A 168 12.86 -6.12 -3.02
CA ALA A 168 14.02 -5.29 -2.69
C ALA A 168 14.72 -5.76 -1.41
N ILE A 169 13.94 -6.23 -0.41
CA ILE A 169 14.50 -6.85 0.80
C ILE A 169 15.28 -8.12 0.44
N GLY A 170 14.71 -8.99 -0.40
CA GLY A 170 15.33 -10.24 -0.82
C GLY A 170 16.58 -10.03 -1.69
N GLU A 171 16.56 -9.06 -2.59
CA GLU A 171 17.69 -8.74 -3.49
C GLU A 171 18.95 -8.29 -2.73
N LEU A 172 18.77 -7.47 -1.70
CA LEU A 172 19.90 -6.94 -0.90
C LEU A 172 20.17 -7.78 0.35
N LYS A 173 19.23 -8.63 0.76
CA LYS A 173 19.14 -9.37 2.02
C LYS A 173 18.85 -8.48 3.24
N LEU A 174 18.13 -9.04 4.21
CA LEU A 174 17.57 -8.30 5.33
C LEU A 174 18.65 -7.54 6.16
N ASP A 175 19.78 -8.18 6.45
CA ASP A 175 20.82 -7.55 7.28
C ASP A 175 21.47 -6.32 6.61
N SER A 176 21.53 -6.31 5.27
CA SER A 176 22.04 -5.16 4.53
C SER A 176 21.10 -3.94 4.63
N TRP A 177 19.81 -4.16 4.84
CA TRP A 177 18.87 -3.07 5.06
C TRP A 177 19.13 -2.30 6.36
N ARG A 178 19.66 -2.96 7.39
CA ARG A 178 20.13 -2.26 8.60
C ARG A 178 21.21 -1.22 8.26
N GLN A 179 22.13 -1.57 7.35
CA GLN A 179 23.19 -0.66 6.90
C GLN A 179 22.60 0.47 6.04
N VAL A 180 21.67 0.16 5.11
CA VAL A 180 21.01 1.18 4.28
C VAL A 180 20.31 2.20 5.17
N ILE A 181 19.44 1.75 6.08
CA ILE A 181 18.68 2.60 6.99
C ILE A 181 19.61 3.45 7.86
N GLY A 182 20.67 2.84 8.41
CA GLY A 182 21.68 3.55 9.21
C GLY A 182 22.36 4.67 8.43
N GLN A 183 22.81 4.39 7.20
CA GLN A 183 23.47 5.38 6.35
C GLN A 183 22.52 6.48 5.86
N VAL A 184 21.28 6.15 5.48
CA VAL A 184 20.27 7.14 5.10
C VAL A 184 19.97 8.05 6.29
N ASN A 185 19.74 7.50 7.46
CA ASN A 185 19.44 8.29 8.68
C ASN A 185 20.62 9.17 9.13
N GLN A 186 21.85 8.79 8.79
CA GLN A 186 23.03 9.61 9.05
C GLN A 186 23.17 10.76 8.05
N ARG A 187 22.82 10.52 6.76
CA ARG A 187 23.04 11.48 5.66
C ARG A 187 21.85 12.42 5.44
N TYR A 188 20.60 11.94 5.65
CA TYR A 188 19.39 12.75 5.47
C TYR A 188 19.02 13.47 6.78
N PRO A 189 18.89 14.81 6.79
CA PRO A 189 18.58 15.59 8.00
C PRO A 189 17.25 15.17 8.64
N GLY A 190 17.31 14.77 9.91
CA GLY A 190 16.15 14.31 10.66
C GLY A 190 15.82 12.81 10.43
N GLY A 191 16.45 12.14 9.48
CA GLY A 191 16.22 10.74 9.15
C GLY A 191 14.87 10.47 8.49
N ALA A 192 14.58 9.20 8.22
CA ALA A 192 13.36 8.73 7.60
C ALA A 192 12.76 7.55 8.38
N VAL A 193 11.53 7.17 8.06
CA VAL A 193 10.80 6.00 8.59
C VAL A 193 10.68 4.96 7.50
N PHE A 194 11.06 3.72 7.78
CA PHE A 194 11.06 2.63 6.81
C PHE A 194 10.06 1.54 7.20
N ILE A 195 9.18 1.16 6.27
CA ILE A 195 8.18 0.12 6.45
C ILE A 195 8.53 -1.05 5.54
N GLY A 196 8.94 -2.18 6.10
CA GLY A 196 9.41 -3.35 5.34
C GLY A 196 8.31 -4.36 5.04
N ASP A 197 8.29 -4.88 3.79
CA ASP A 197 7.38 -5.94 3.36
C ASP A 197 7.90 -7.33 3.78
N GLN A 198 7.89 -7.54 5.08
CA GLN A 198 8.21 -8.82 5.68
C GLN A 198 7.66 -8.91 7.11
N ILE A 199 6.74 -9.83 7.35
CA ILE A 199 6.19 -10.09 8.70
C ILE A 199 7.10 -11.07 9.44
N SER A 200 8.06 -10.55 10.18
CA SER A 200 8.94 -11.32 11.06
C SER A 200 9.54 -10.47 12.17
N ALA A 201 9.93 -11.09 13.28
CA ALA A 201 10.63 -10.39 14.36
C ALA A 201 11.96 -9.78 13.90
N ALA A 202 12.69 -10.46 13.01
CA ALA A 202 13.93 -9.96 12.43
C ALA A 202 13.72 -8.68 11.59
N ALA A 203 12.63 -8.61 10.81
CA ALA A 203 12.27 -7.40 10.08
C ALA A 203 11.84 -6.28 11.02
N ALA A 204 11.04 -6.58 12.05
CA ALA A 204 10.61 -5.60 13.06
C ALA A 204 11.79 -5.02 13.86
N ASP A 205 12.90 -5.75 13.98
CA ASP A 205 14.14 -5.25 14.60
C ASP A 205 14.91 -4.25 13.69
N ILE A 206 14.70 -4.30 12.38
CA ILE A 206 15.40 -3.47 11.39
C ILE A 206 14.56 -2.28 10.94
N PHE A 207 13.28 -2.53 10.59
CA PHE A 207 12.38 -1.51 10.09
C PHE A 207 11.61 -0.80 11.22
N ASP A 208 11.10 0.40 10.94
CA ASP A 208 10.24 1.16 11.85
C ASP A 208 8.79 0.67 11.83
N GLY A 209 8.44 -0.13 10.84
CA GLY A 209 7.17 -0.84 10.70
C GLY A 209 7.28 -2.01 9.76
N ILE A 210 6.31 -2.92 9.81
CA ILE A 210 6.27 -4.11 8.95
C ILE A 210 4.89 -4.28 8.33
N HIS A 211 4.89 -4.80 7.10
CA HIS A 211 3.69 -5.13 6.36
C HIS A 211 3.88 -6.38 5.49
N THR A 212 2.83 -6.81 4.80
CA THR A 212 2.93 -7.62 3.59
C THR A 212 2.13 -6.96 2.48
N TYR A 213 2.63 -7.03 1.23
CA TYR A 213 1.93 -6.48 0.08
C TYR A 213 0.65 -7.25 -0.22
N ASN A 214 0.72 -8.58 -0.30
CA ASN A 214 -0.38 -9.38 -0.82
C ASN A 214 -0.57 -10.69 -0.02
N PRO A 215 -1.76 -10.92 0.56
CA PRO A 215 -2.09 -12.15 1.27
C PRO A 215 -2.56 -13.31 0.36
N THR A 216 -2.58 -13.15 -0.99
CA THR A 216 -3.14 -14.14 -1.93
C THR A 216 -2.60 -15.55 -1.74
N GLY A 217 -1.33 -15.72 -1.39
CA GLY A 217 -0.78 -17.04 -1.08
C GLY A 217 -1.47 -17.76 0.09
N ARG A 218 -2.34 -17.08 0.84
CA ARG A 218 -3.10 -17.62 1.99
C ARG A 218 -4.61 -17.65 1.73
N THR A 219 -5.11 -16.88 0.77
CA THR A 219 -6.54 -16.73 0.48
C THR A 219 -6.97 -17.41 -0.84
N ALA A 220 -6.01 -17.77 -1.68
CA ALA A 220 -6.26 -18.36 -2.99
C ALA A 220 -7.11 -19.64 -2.90
N GLY A 221 -8.15 -19.71 -3.76
CA GLY A 221 -9.06 -20.86 -3.87
C GLY A 221 -9.97 -21.09 -2.66
N LYS A 222 -9.99 -20.17 -1.69
CA LYS A 222 -10.75 -20.37 -0.44
C LYS A 222 -12.11 -19.67 -0.46
N PRO A 223 -13.14 -20.29 0.15
CA PRO A 223 -14.41 -19.62 0.40
C PRO A 223 -14.24 -18.52 1.45
N VAL A 224 -15.16 -17.54 1.45
CA VAL A 224 -15.12 -16.39 2.37
C VAL A 224 -14.98 -16.76 3.84
N ALA A 225 -15.65 -17.83 4.28
CA ALA A 225 -15.58 -18.28 5.67
C ALA A 225 -14.16 -18.68 6.10
N GLU A 226 -13.42 -19.35 5.22
CA GLU A 226 -12.03 -19.73 5.49
C GLU A 226 -11.08 -18.53 5.41
N ILE A 227 -11.30 -17.60 4.47
CA ILE A 227 -10.57 -16.33 4.37
C ILE A 227 -10.74 -15.54 5.67
N ARG A 228 -11.98 -15.41 6.15
CA ARG A 228 -12.28 -14.74 7.43
C ARG A 228 -11.59 -15.43 8.60
N ALA A 229 -11.69 -16.76 8.71
CA ALA A 229 -11.07 -17.52 9.80
C ALA A 229 -9.55 -17.33 9.81
N TRP A 230 -8.91 -17.40 8.63
CA TRP A 230 -7.49 -17.13 8.48
C TRP A 230 -7.12 -15.70 8.93
N ALA A 231 -7.84 -14.69 8.47
CA ALA A 231 -7.56 -13.29 8.81
C ALA A 231 -7.74 -13.04 10.32
N LYS A 232 -8.81 -13.60 10.92
CA LYS A 232 -9.11 -13.50 12.35
C LYS A 232 -7.96 -14.05 13.22
N GLU A 233 -7.32 -15.13 12.78
CA GLU A 233 -6.16 -15.70 13.47
C GLU A 233 -4.88 -14.91 13.18
N THR A 234 -4.64 -14.59 11.92
CA THR A 234 -3.34 -14.11 11.43
C THR A 234 -3.11 -12.62 11.70
N TYR A 235 -4.10 -11.75 11.47
CA TYR A 235 -3.92 -10.31 11.60
C TYR A 235 -3.51 -9.85 13.01
N PRO A 236 -4.10 -10.38 14.10
CA PRO A 236 -3.60 -10.10 15.44
C PRO A 236 -2.17 -10.58 15.67
N GLN A 237 -1.73 -11.66 15.00
CA GLN A 237 -0.33 -12.12 15.09
C GLN A 237 0.62 -11.12 14.40
N TRP A 238 0.25 -10.59 13.23
CA TRP A 238 1.05 -9.55 12.55
C TRP A 238 1.23 -8.32 13.42
N VAL A 239 0.14 -7.86 14.04
CA VAL A 239 0.19 -6.72 14.98
C VAL A 239 1.11 -7.01 16.16
N ARG A 240 1.03 -8.20 16.74
CA ARG A 240 1.95 -8.60 17.84
C ARG A 240 3.40 -8.70 17.37
N THR A 241 3.65 -9.21 16.17
CA THR A 241 5.01 -9.31 15.60
C THR A 241 5.65 -7.95 15.39
N ALA A 242 4.89 -6.92 15.06
CA ALA A 242 5.38 -5.55 14.96
C ALA A 242 5.81 -4.99 16.33
N GLY A 243 5.25 -5.48 17.44
CA GLY A 243 5.60 -5.02 18.80
C GLY A 243 5.30 -3.55 19.00
N THR A 244 6.34 -2.74 19.23
CA THR A 244 6.25 -1.27 19.39
C THR A 244 6.43 -0.51 18.07
N LYS A 245 6.62 -1.22 16.97
CA LYS A 245 6.78 -0.66 15.63
C LYS A 245 5.42 -0.44 14.96
N ILE A 246 5.40 0.26 13.85
CA ILE A 246 4.17 0.49 13.08
C ILE A 246 3.67 -0.85 12.54
N ALA A 247 2.50 -1.25 12.99
CA ALA A 247 1.85 -2.48 12.55
C ALA A 247 0.92 -2.19 11.37
N CYS A 248 1.20 -2.80 10.21
CA CYS A 248 0.34 -2.70 9.04
C CYS A 248 -0.37 -4.03 8.80
N VAL A 249 -1.65 -3.94 8.41
CA VAL A 249 -2.45 -5.08 7.96
C VAL A 249 -2.97 -4.80 6.56
N THR A 250 -2.78 -5.75 5.63
CA THR A 250 -3.17 -5.59 4.23
C THR A 250 -4.46 -6.33 3.92
N VAL A 251 -5.37 -5.65 3.23
CA VAL A 251 -6.62 -6.19 2.70
C VAL A 251 -6.61 -6.17 1.18
N ILE A 252 -7.23 -7.16 0.54
CA ILE A 252 -7.38 -7.28 -0.91
C ILE A 252 -8.85 -7.50 -1.29
N PRO A 253 -9.34 -6.92 -2.40
CA PRO A 253 -10.69 -7.22 -2.89
C PRO A 253 -10.78 -8.62 -3.51
N GLY A 254 -9.74 -9.04 -4.16
CA GLY A 254 -9.49 -10.27 -4.86
C GLY A 254 -8.11 -10.21 -5.50
N TYR A 255 -7.75 -11.25 -6.26
CA TYR A 255 -6.48 -11.34 -7.00
C TYR A 255 -6.61 -12.31 -8.15
N ASP A 256 -6.23 -11.90 -9.35
CA ASP A 256 -6.19 -12.77 -10.53
C ASP A 256 -5.16 -12.26 -11.54
N ASP A 257 -4.01 -12.94 -11.63
CA ASP A 257 -2.95 -12.66 -12.60
C ASP A 257 -2.84 -13.74 -13.68
N THR A 258 -3.90 -14.50 -13.91
CA THR A 258 -3.91 -15.62 -14.89
C THR A 258 -3.76 -15.13 -16.32
N THR A 259 -4.14 -13.88 -16.61
CA THR A 259 -4.01 -13.24 -17.92
C THR A 259 -2.58 -12.86 -18.31
N LEU A 260 -1.64 -12.82 -17.32
CA LEU A 260 -0.24 -12.41 -17.55
C LEU A 260 0.63 -13.46 -18.29
N GLY A 261 0.07 -14.60 -18.72
CA GLY A 261 0.84 -15.63 -19.40
C GLY A 261 1.94 -16.29 -18.55
N ARG A 262 1.89 -16.12 -17.23
CA ARG A 262 2.84 -16.74 -16.29
C ARG A 262 2.54 -18.24 -16.17
N PRO A 263 3.57 -19.09 -15.85
CA PRO A 263 3.34 -20.52 -15.69
C PRO A 263 2.25 -20.86 -14.67
N ALA A 264 1.34 -21.77 -15.06
CA ALA A 264 0.30 -22.30 -14.17
C ALA A 264 0.86 -23.39 -13.22
N PRO A 265 0.23 -23.65 -12.06
CA PRO A 265 -0.98 -22.99 -11.57
C PRO A 265 -0.69 -21.61 -10.97
N ARG A 266 -1.62 -20.66 -11.21
CA ARG A 266 -1.55 -19.34 -10.59
C ARG A 266 -2.54 -19.25 -9.42
N PRO A 267 -2.12 -18.68 -8.27
CA PRO A 267 -3.03 -18.46 -7.16
C PRO A 267 -4.04 -17.36 -7.52
N THR A 268 -5.33 -17.64 -7.37
CA THR A 268 -6.39 -16.66 -7.53
C THR A 268 -7.21 -16.55 -6.26
N THR A 269 -7.57 -15.34 -5.87
CA THR A 269 -8.50 -15.08 -4.76
C THR A 269 -9.77 -14.47 -5.33
N ASP A 270 -10.86 -15.21 -5.25
CA ASP A 270 -12.14 -14.75 -5.73
C ASP A 270 -12.65 -13.57 -4.91
N ARG A 271 -13.22 -12.56 -5.56
CA ARG A 271 -13.85 -11.40 -4.91
C ARG A 271 -15.13 -11.77 -4.16
N HIS A 272 -15.77 -12.91 -4.50
CA HIS A 272 -17.05 -13.36 -3.93
C HIS A 272 -18.09 -12.22 -3.87
N SER A 273 -18.26 -11.50 -4.97
CA SER A 273 -19.15 -10.33 -5.05
C SER A 273 -18.87 -9.23 -4.01
N GLY A 274 -17.60 -9.11 -3.56
CA GLY A 274 -17.14 -8.14 -2.57
C GLY A 274 -17.04 -8.68 -1.13
N GLU A 275 -17.54 -9.90 -0.87
CA GLU A 275 -17.52 -10.47 0.48
C GLU A 275 -16.11 -10.82 0.97
N THR A 276 -15.19 -11.19 0.08
CA THR A 276 -13.76 -11.36 0.42
C THR A 276 -13.19 -10.08 1.04
N TYR A 277 -13.41 -8.95 0.38
CA TYR A 277 -12.91 -7.66 0.84
C TYR A 277 -13.51 -7.22 2.18
N ARG A 278 -14.83 -7.37 2.31
CA ARG A 278 -15.53 -7.05 3.56
C ARG A 278 -15.04 -7.91 4.73
N ALA A 279 -14.88 -9.21 4.52
CA ALA A 279 -14.36 -10.13 5.54
C ALA A 279 -12.96 -9.72 6.02
N LEU A 280 -12.05 -9.41 5.10
CA LEU A 280 -10.69 -8.98 5.45
C LEU A 280 -10.68 -7.65 6.19
N TRP A 281 -11.50 -6.67 5.79
CA TRP A 281 -11.62 -5.38 6.48
C TRP A 281 -12.15 -5.52 7.92
N GLU A 282 -13.17 -6.34 8.14
CA GLU A 282 -13.73 -6.56 9.48
C GLU A 282 -12.67 -7.13 10.43
N GLU A 283 -11.91 -8.12 9.98
CA GLU A 283 -10.85 -8.72 10.78
C GLU A 283 -9.63 -7.79 10.93
N ALA A 284 -9.32 -6.96 9.93
CA ALA A 284 -8.29 -5.93 10.04
C ALA A 284 -8.65 -4.90 11.12
N ILE A 285 -9.88 -4.41 11.14
CA ILE A 285 -10.36 -3.48 12.19
C ILE A 285 -10.30 -4.13 13.58
N ALA A 286 -10.71 -5.40 13.67
CA ALA A 286 -10.70 -6.16 14.94
C ALA A 286 -9.26 -6.36 15.46
N ALA A 287 -8.28 -6.55 14.58
CA ALA A 287 -6.87 -6.70 14.93
C ALA A 287 -6.21 -5.40 15.45
N ARG A 288 -6.82 -4.23 15.19
CA ARG A 288 -6.36 -2.91 15.66
C ARG A 288 -4.93 -2.55 15.22
N PRO A 289 -4.56 -2.66 13.94
CA PRO A 289 -3.26 -2.19 13.47
C PRO A 289 -3.16 -0.66 13.58
N ASP A 290 -1.96 -0.13 13.34
CA ASP A 290 -1.77 1.31 13.16
C ASP A 290 -2.27 1.73 11.78
N TRP A 291 -1.93 0.97 10.73
CA TRP A 291 -2.32 1.25 9.36
C TRP A 291 -3.03 0.05 8.71
N VAL A 292 -4.04 0.35 7.90
CA VAL A 292 -4.62 -0.62 6.97
C VAL A 292 -4.15 -0.27 5.56
N LEU A 293 -3.55 -1.26 4.89
CA LEU A 293 -3.07 -1.14 3.53
C LEU A 293 -4.03 -1.86 2.58
N ILE A 294 -4.24 -1.29 1.40
CA ILE A 294 -5.12 -1.83 0.36
C ILE A 294 -4.28 -2.22 -0.85
N THR A 295 -4.25 -3.47 -1.20
CA THR A 295 -3.71 -3.96 -2.44
C THR A 295 -4.87 -4.27 -3.37
N SER A 296 -5.09 -3.40 -4.36
CA SER A 296 -4.44 -2.14 -4.69
C SER A 296 -5.47 -1.06 -5.07
N TRP A 297 -5.02 0.19 -5.30
CA TRP A 297 -5.87 1.14 -6.00
C TRP A 297 -6.10 0.68 -7.44
N ASN A 298 -5.01 0.40 -8.21
CA ASN A 298 -5.07 0.22 -9.65
C ASN A 298 -4.06 -0.80 -10.23
N GLU A 299 -3.82 -1.94 -9.56
CA GLU A 299 -3.03 -3.02 -10.16
C GLU A 299 -3.92 -3.91 -11.03
N TRP A 300 -4.14 -3.44 -12.26
CA TRP A 300 -5.03 -4.07 -13.23
C TRP A 300 -4.54 -5.44 -13.72
N HIS A 301 -3.22 -5.64 -13.75
CA HIS A 301 -2.60 -6.91 -14.18
C HIS A 301 -2.76 -8.04 -13.14
N GLU A 302 -3.00 -7.66 -11.89
CA GLU A 302 -3.21 -8.62 -10.80
C GLU A 302 -4.68 -8.75 -10.40
N GLY A 303 -5.59 -8.03 -11.07
CA GLY A 303 -7.01 -8.05 -10.76
C GLY A 303 -7.31 -7.71 -9.29
N SER A 304 -6.44 -6.90 -8.66
CA SER A 304 -6.54 -6.53 -7.24
C SER A 304 -7.02 -5.10 -7.03
N GLU A 305 -7.38 -4.40 -8.08
CA GLU A 305 -7.80 -3.00 -8.07
C GLU A 305 -9.11 -2.78 -7.31
N ILE A 306 -9.22 -1.61 -6.65
CA ILE A 306 -10.48 -1.05 -6.13
C ILE A 306 -10.93 0.18 -6.92
N GLU A 307 -10.09 0.69 -7.82
CA GLU A 307 -10.50 1.67 -8.83
C GLU A 307 -11.70 1.14 -9.60
N PRO A 308 -12.74 1.94 -9.86
CA PRO A 308 -13.93 1.46 -10.55
C PRO A 308 -13.64 0.86 -11.93
N SER A 309 -14.07 -0.39 -12.16
CA SER A 309 -14.04 -1.07 -13.43
C SER A 309 -15.43 -1.15 -14.07
N VAL A 310 -15.48 -1.47 -15.35
CA VAL A 310 -16.76 -1.67 -16.07
C VAL A 310 -17.52 -2.85 -15.50
N GLU A 311 -16.83 -3.93 -15.12
CA GLU A 311 -17.41 -5.19 -14.65
C GLU A 311 -17.92 -5.09 -13.20
N ILE A 312 -17.24 -4.32 -12.35
CA ILE A 312 -17.48 -4.30 -10.89
C ILE A 312 -18.13 -2.99 -10.44
N GLY A 313 -17.91 -1.90 -11.18
CA GLY A 313 -18.32 -0.56 -10.78
C GLY A 313 -17.57 -0.06 -9.54
N PRO A 314 -18.20 0.80 -8.72
CA PRO A 314 -17.56 1.42 -7.56
C PRO A 314 -17.70 0.59 -6.27
N ARG A 315 -18.03 -0.68 -6.32
CA ARG A 315 -18.38 -1.51 -5.16
C ARG A 315 -17.28 -1.52 -4.09
N GLU A 316 -16.04 -1.80 -4.48
CA GLU A 316 -14.92 -1.89 -3.55
C GLU A 316 -14.51 -0.50 -3.01
N ALA A 317 -14.54 0.53 -3.84
CA ALA A 317 -14.29 1.90 -3.39
C ALA A 317 -15.35 2.37 -2.36
N ASN A 318 -16.62 2.02 -2.57
CA ASN A 318 -17.70 2.32 -1.63
C ASN A 318 -17.53 1.55 -0.30
N ALA A 319 -17.19 0.25 -0.37
CA ALA A 319 -16.91 -0.55 0.80
C ALA A 319 -15.70 0.01 1.58
N THR A 320 -14.64 0.44 0.86
CA THR A 320 -13.50 1.14 1.47
C THR A 320 -13.96 2.34 2.28
N GLY A 321 -14.87 3.17 1.73
CA GLY A 321 -15.40 4.35 2.43
C GLY A 321 -16.15 4.02 3.72
N GLU A 322 -16.89 2.92 3.75
CA GLU A 322 -17.56 2.42 4.96
C GLU A 322 -16.54 2.00 6.02
N PHE A 323 -15.59 1.14 5.66
CA PHE A 323 -14.64 0.57 6.60
C PHE A 323 -13.57 1.57 7.06
N ALA A 324 -13.12 2.46 6.17
CA ALA A 324 -12.15 3.51 6.51
C ALA A 324 -12.71 4.44 7.60
N ARG A 325 -14.00 4.87 7.49
CA ARG A 325 -14.64 5.67 8.56
C ARG A 325 -14.64 4.93 9.90
N ARG A 326 -15.03 3.66 9.90
CA ARG A 326 -15.04 2.82 11.12
C ARG A 326 -13.64 2.67 11.71
N PHE A 327 -12.63 2.40 10.86
CA PHE A 327 -11.25 2.24 11.31
C PHE A 327 -10.67 3.53 11.87
N LEU A 328 -10.88 4.66 11.18
CA LEU A 328 -10.35 5.97 11.57
C LEU A 328 -11.13 6.62 12.72
N GLY A 329 -12.31 6.10 13.10
CA GLY A 329 -13.17 6.66 14.14
C GLY A 329 -13.88 7.95 13.71
N ARG A 330 -14.30 8.01 12.46
CA ARG A 330 -14.99 9.17 11.84
C ARG A 330 -16.42 8.84 11.47
#